data_96bd3d20e810458c70bf82012adc797d
#
_entry.id   96bd3d20e810458c70bf82012adc797d
#
_cell.length_a   1.000
_cell.length_b   1.000
_cell.length_c   1.000
_cell.angle_alpha   90.00
_cell.angle_beta   90.00
_cell.angle_gamma   90.00
#
_symmetry.space_group_name_H-M   'P 1'
#
loop_
_entity.id
_entity.type
_entity.pdbx_description
1 polymer ?
#
loop_
_entity_poly.entity_id
_entity_poly.type
_entity_poly.pdbx_seq_one_letter_code
_entity_poly.pdbx_strand_id
1 'polypeptide(L)'
;MADCQSRFIELFGDPVINPKGFPCYTVGEVIDFQGGSQPDKQYFEYEASPDNIRLIQIRDYKSDKYITYIPKTMAKRFCTADDIMIGRYGPPIFQILKGIEGSFNVALIKATPKIGNREFVRQFLKQDCLLEYLEGLSKRTAGQDGIQMDKLKAYPFPYPPIELQEQFASFVEQTDKSKLAVQKG
;
A
#
# COMPACT_ATOMS: atom_id res chain seq x y z
N MET A 1 -21.27 -13.27 -3.43
CA MET A 1 -20.45 -12.83 -2.29
C MET A 1 -20.11 -11.36 -2.47
N ALA A 2 -20.43 -10.49 -1.52
CA ALA A 2 -20.03 -9.09 -1.58
C ALA A 2 -18.49 -9.04 -1.56
N ASP A 3 -17.88 -8.28 -2.48
CA ASP A 3 -16.45 -8.06 -2.45
C ASP A 3 -16.07 -7.06 -1.33
N CYS A 4 -14.78 -6.97 -1.01
CA CYS A 4 -14.31 -6.13 0.09
C CYS A 4 -14.57 -4.64 -0.15
N GLN A 5 -14.56 -4.17 -1.39
CA GLN A 5 -14.84 -2.76 -1.70
C GLN A 5 -16.31 -2.41 -1.48
N SER A 6 -17.22 -3.23 -1.99
CA SER A 6 -18.67 -3.04 -1.79
C SER A 6 -19.02 -3.07 -0.30
N ARG A 7 -18.45 -4.02 0.44
CA ARG A 7 -18.66 -4.12 1.89
C ARG A 7 -18.08 -2.93 2.65
N PHE A 8 -16.95 -2.40 2.22
CA PHE A 8 -16.37 -1.19 2.81
C PHE A 8 -17.33 0.00 2.67
N ILE A 9 -17.82 0.26 1.47
CA ILE A 9 -18.74 1.38 1.21
C ILE A 9 -20.07 1.21 1.97
N GLU A 10 -20.60 -0.02 2.05
CA GLU A 10 -21.81 -0.31 2.82
C GLU A 10 -21.64 0.04 4.32
N LEU A 11 -20.51 -0.35 4.91
CA LEU A 11 -20.27 -0.15 6.33
C LEU A 11 -19.84 1.27 6.68
N PHE A 12 -19.02 1.90 5.86
CA PHE A 12 -18.33 3.14 6.19
C PHE A 12 -18.75 4.34 5.32
N GLY A 13 -19.31 4.09 4.15
CA GLY A 13 -19.72 5.12 3.19
C GLY A 13 -18.54 5.71 2.39
N ASP A 14 -18.88 6.67 1.56
CA ASP A 14 -17.89 7.46 0.81
C ASP A 14 -17.08 8.35 1.76
N PRO A 15 -15.73 8.32 1.70
CA PRO A 15 -14.89 9.07 2.63
C PRO A 15 -15.04 10.59 2.55
N VAL A 16 -15.31 11.12 1.36
CA VAL A 16 -15.45 12.57 1.14
C VAL A 16 -16.78 13.08 1.72
N ILE A 17 -17.86 12.32 1.50
CA ILE A 17 -19.21 12.66 1.97
C ILE A 17 -19.34 12.36 3.46
N ASN A 18 -18.71 11.29 3.95
CA ASN A 18 -18.78 10.80 5.32
C ASN A 18 -20.25 10.69 5.83
N PRO A 19 -21.10 9.90 5.15
CA PRO A 19 -22.53 9.86 5.45
C PRO A 19 -22.84 9.28 6.83
N LYS A 20 -21.92 8.51 7.40
CA LYS A 20 -22.05 7.92 8.75
C LYS A 20 -21.64 8.89 9.88
N GLY A 21 -21.04 10.04 9.54
CA GLY A 21 -20.65 11.04 10.51
C GLY A 21 -19.51 10.64 11.45
N PHE A 22 -18.59 9.79 10.99
CA PHE A 22 -17.42 9.42 11.79
C PHE A 22 -16.49 10.62 11.99
N PRO A 23 -15.71 10.66 13.10
CA PRO A 23 -14.63 11.63 13.24
C PRO A 23 -13.72 11.60 12.02
N CYS A 24 -13.44 12.76 11.44
CA CYS A 24 -12.67 12.85 10.21
C CYS A 24 -11.28 13.39 10.46
N TYR A 25 -10.28 12.58 10.07
CA TYR A 25 -8.87 12.96 9.98
C TYR A 25 -8.50 13.18 8.52
N THR A 26 -7.25 13.58 8.27
CA THR A 26 -6.63 13.45 6.95
C THR A 26 -5.84 12.16 6.86
N VAL A 27 -5.60 11.68 5.64
CA VAL A 27 -4.75 10.49 5.40
C VAL A 27 -3.37 10.67 6.06
N GLY A 28 -2.77 11.86 5.97
CA GLY A 28 -1.47 12.14 6.59
C GLY A 28 -1.46 12.14 8.11
N GLU A 29 -2.62 12.37 8.76
CA GLU A 29 -2.75 12.24 10.22
C GLU A 29 -2.85 10.78 10.66
N VAL A 30 -3.37 9.90 9.81
CA VAL A 30 -3.56 8.46 10.12
C VAL A 30 -2.38 7.62 9.68
N ILE A 31 -1.70 7.98 8.59
CA ILE A 31 -0.67 7.16 7.92
C ILE A 31 0.64 7.92 7.81
N ASP A 32 1.73 7.26 8.19
CA ASP A 32 3.09 7.70 7.89
C ASP A 32 3.57 7.08 6.58
N PHE A 33 4.11 7.90 5.68
CA PHE A 33 4.61 7.46 4.37
C PHE A 33 6.13 7.60 4.31
N GLN A 34 6.80 6.50 3.96
CA GLN A 34 8.25 6.45 3.82
C GLN A 34 8.64 6.02 2.41
N GLY A 35 9.33 6.89 1.69
CA GLY A 35 9.88 6.58 0.37
C GLY A 35 11.04 5.59 0.45
N GLY A 36 11.22 4.80 -0.61
CA GLY A 36 12.30 3.84 -0.71
C GLY A 36 13.66 4.47 -1.04
N SER A 37 14.69 3.65 -0.99
CA SER A 37 16.06 4.04 -1.28
C SER A 37 16.81 2.87 -1.92
N GLN A 38 17.79 3.19 -2.74
CA GLN A 38 18.69 2.19 -3.31
C GLN A 38 20.07 2.81 -3.54
N PRO A 39 21.14 2.01 -3.43
CA PRO A 39 22.47 2.46 -3.86
C PRO A 39 22.56 2.49 -5.39
N ASP A 40 23.67 2.99 -5.91
CA ASP A 40 23.98 2.92 -7.34
C ASP A 40 23.94 1.46 -7.82
N LYS A 41 23.49 1.26 -9.06
CA LYS A 41 23.31 -0.06 -9.68
C LYS A 41 24.60 -0.90 -9.75
N GLN A 42 25.77 -0.28 -9.69
CA GLN A 42 27.04 -1.01 -9.63
C GLN A 42 27.17 -1.91 -8.39
N TYR A 43 26.41 -1.61 -7.33
CA TYR A 43 26.37 -2.39 -6.08
C TYR A 43 25.29 -3.48 -6.06
N PHE A 44 24.54 -3.64 -7.16
CA PHE A 44 23.53 -4.68 -7.26
C PHE A 44 24.19 -6.04 -7.39
N GLU A 45 23.68 -6.99 -6.63
CA GLU A 45 24.09 -8.40 -6.63
C GLU A 45 22.88 -9.26 -6.99
N TYR A 46 23.13 -10.43 -7.57
CA TYR A 46 22.07 -11.30 -8.08
C TYR A 46 22.04 -12.68 -7.41
N GLU A 47 22.93 -12.89 -6.44
CA GLU A 47 22.96 -14.08 -5.62
C GLU A 47 22.92 -13.69 -4.15
N ALA A 48 22.13 -14.46 -3.35
CA ALA A 48 22.03 -14.23 -1.92
C ALA A 48 23.36 -14.59 -1.23
N SER A 49 23.75 -13.76 -0.28
CA SER A 49 24.91 -13.99 0.57
C SER A 49 24.63 -13.53 2.01
N PRO A 50 25.49 -13.94 2.99
CA PRO A 50 25.34 -13.45 4.38
C PRO A 50 25.49 -11.94 4.53
N ASP A 51 26.14 -11.27 3.58
CA ASP A 51 26.49 -9.86 3.64
C ASP A 51 25.54 -8.96 2.87
N ASN A 52 24.57 -9.53 2.16
CA ASN A 52 23.58 -8.78 1.39
C ASN A 52 22.15 -9.00 1.89
N ILE A 53 21.26 -8.15 1.42
CA ILE A 53 19.81 -8.18 1.68
C ILE A 53 19.06 -7.96 0.38
N ARG A 54 17.89 -8.58 0.23
CA ARG A 54 17.03 -8.41 -0.94
C ARG A 54 16.62 -6.94 -1.10
N LEU A 55 16.78 -6.40 -2.30
CA LEU A 55 16.22 -5.11 -2.71
C LEU A 55 14.89 -5.35 -3.39
N ILE A 56 13.80 -4.95 -2.74
CA ILE A 56 12.45 -5.12 -3.25
C ILE A 56 12.15 -4.05 -4.29
N GLN A 57 11.72 -4.50 -5.46
CA GLN A 57 11.32 -3.68 -6.59
C GLN A 57 9.90 -4.03 -7.03
N ILE A 58 9.22 -3.12 -7.71
CA ILE A 58 7.83 -3.38 -8.12
C ILE A 58 7.68 -4.62 -9.02
N ARG A 59 8.69 -4.95 -9.80
CA ARG A 59 8.71 -6.15 -10.65
C ARG A 59 8.70 -7.46 -9.85
N ASP A 60 9.16 -7.43 -8.59
CA ASP A 60 9.20 -8.61 -7.72
C ASP A 60 7.80 -9.11 -7.35
N TYR A 61 6.79 -8.25 -7.48
CA TYR A 61 5.38 -8.62 -7.29
C TYR A 61 4.78 -9.38 -8.47
N LYS A 62 5.49 -9.44 -9.60
CA LYS A 62 5.06 -10.16 -10.80
C LYS A 62 5.83 -11.46 -11.01
N SER A 63 7.09 -11.52 -10.58
CA SER A 63 7.97 -12.67 -10.83
C SER A 63 9.21 -12.63 -9.94
N ASP A 64 9.65 -13.80 -9.48
CA ASP A 64 10.92 -13.97 -8.79
C ASP A 64 12.13 -14.11 -9.73
N LYS A 65 11.93 -13.91 -11.02
CA LYS A 65 12.97 -14.12 -12.04
C LYS A 65 14.19 -13.18 -11.90
N TYR A 66 13.97 -11.99 -11.33
CA TYR A 66 15.00 -10.94 -11.29
C TYR A 66 15.26 -10.42 -9.87
N ILE A 67 15.32 -11.34 -8.91
CA ILE A 67 15.63 -10.97 -7.52
C ILE A 67 16.99 -10.27 -7.49
N THR A 68 17.01 -9.12 -6.84
CA THR A 68 18.18 -8.27 -6.69
C THR A 68 18.52 -8.14 -5.22
N TYR A 69 19.83 -8.12 -4.90
CA TYR A 69 20.35 -7.90 -3.56
C TYR A 69 21.25 -6.67 -3.53
N ILE A 70 21.40 -6.09 -2.36
CA ILE A 70 22.33 -4.99 -2.11
C ILE A 70 23.13 -5.28 -0.84
N PRO A 71 24.34 -4.73 -0.67
CA PRO A 71 25.09 -4.86 0.57
C PRO A 71 24.26 -4.38 1.77
N LYS A 72 24.23 -5.15 2.84
CA LYS A 72 23.52 -4.79 4.08
C LYS A 72 23.91 -3.42 4.60
N THR A 73 25.17 -3.05 4.45
CA THR A 73 25.71 -1.74 4.86
C THR A 73 25.12 -0.56 4.10
N MET A 74 24.53 -0.80 2.92
CA MET A 74 23.91 0.22 2.07
C MET A 74 22.39 0.23 2.15
N ALA A 75 21.78 -0.74 2.84
CA ALA A 75 20.34 -0.80 3.03
C ALA A 75 19.88 0.25 4.03
N LYS A 76 18.84 1.03 3.68
CA LYS A 76 18.35 2.15 4.49
C LYS A 76 16.86 2.11 4.76
N ARG A 77 16.06 1.46 3.93
CA ARG A 77 14.61 1.44 3.99
C ARG A 77 14.13 0.00 3.98
N PHE A 78 13.47 -0.41 5.05
CA PHE A 78 13.13 -1.81 5.29
C PHE A 78 11.62 -2.02 5.32
N CYS A 79 11.17 -3.16 4.82
CA CYS A 79 9.80 -3.61 4.94
C CYS A 79 9.75 -5.11 5.28
N THR A 80 8.62 -5.51 5.81
CA THR A 80 8.28 -6.90 6.13
C THR A 80 7.03 -7.33 5.36
N ALA A 81 6.69 -8.62 5.41
CA ALA A 81 5.51 -9.15 4.73
C ALA A 81 4.18 -8.51 5.19
N ASP A 82 4.13 -7.99 6.42
CA ASP A 82 2.92 -7.37 6.99
C ASP A 82 2.75 -5.89 6.64
N ASP A 83 3.77 -5.28 6.07
CA ASP A 83 3.72 -3.86 5.71
C ASP A 83 2.80 -3.61 4.51
N ILE A 84 2.22 -2.41 4.48
CA ILE A 84 1.48 -1.89 3.33
C ILE A 84 2.46 -1.15 2.43
N MET A 85 2.57 -1.60 1.18
CA MET A 85 3.44 -0.98 0.19
C MET A 85 2.61 -0.35 -0.92
N ILE A 86 3.11 0.75 -1.46
CA ILE A 86 2.47 1.48 -2.55
C ILE A 86 3.41 1.54 -3.73
N GLY A 87 2.97 1.06 -4.88
CA GLY A 87 3.64 1.27 -6.17
C GLY A 87 3.45 2.71 -6.60
N ARG A 88 4.56 3.44 -6.72
CA ARG A 88 4.57 4.90 -6.88
C ARG A 88 4.30 5.34 -8.32
N TYR A 89 4.77 4.58 -9.28
CA TYR A 89 4.70 4.91 -10.70
C TYR A 89 3.84 3.91 -11.44
N GLY A 90 3.20 4.35 -12.51
CA GLY A 90 2.30 3.52 -13.29
C GLY A 90 2.82 3.10 -14.64
N PRO A 91 1.97 2.56 -15.53
CA PRO A 91 0.57 2.18 -15.31
C PRO A 91 0.39 0.83 -14.58
N PRO A 92 -0.61 0.73 -13.68
CA PRO A 92 -1.34 1.81 -13.02
C PRO A 92 -0.53 2.44 -11.89
N ILE A 93 -0.78 3.72 -11.59
CA ILE A 93 -0.24 4.36 -10.38
C ILE A 93 -0.96 3.85 -9.13
N PHE A 94 -0.35 4.08 -7.97
CA PHE A 94 -0.98 3.81 -6.68
C PHE A 94 -1.42 2.35 -6.49
N GLN A 95 -0.57 1.41 -6.86
CA GLN A 95 -0.83 -0.01 -6.57
C GLN A 95 -0.63 -0.27 -5.08
N ILE A 96 -1.64 -0.85 -4.42
CA ILE A 96 -1.56 -1.23 -3.02
C ILE A 96 -1.14 -2.69 -2.94
N LEU A 97 0.03 -2.92 -2.35
CA LEU A 97 0.74 -4.19 -2.33
C LEU A 97 1.03 -4.62 -0.89
N LYS A 98 1.20 -5.90 -0.67
CA LYS A 98 1.75 -6.43 0.59
C LYS A 98 3.27 -6.28 0.57
N GLY A 99 3.88 -6.21 1.76
CA GLY A 99 5.33 -6.20 1.86
C GLY A 99 5.97 -7.51 1.44
N ILE A 100 7.21 -7.42 1.04
CA ILE A 100 8.14 -8.54 0.89
C ILE A 100 9.32 -8.19 1.79
N GLU A 101 9.83 -9.15 2.55
CA GLU A 101 10.92 -8.86 3.47
C GLU A 101 12.20 -8.42 2.77
N GLY A 102 12.73 -7.28 3.16
CA GLY A 102 13.95 -6.73 2.59
C GLY A 102 14.03 -5.22 2.69
N SER A 103 14.93 -4.65 1.91
CA SER A 103 15.04 -3.22 1.66
C SER A 103 14.26 -2.85 0.40
N PHE A 104 13.52 -1.75 0.38
CA PHE A 104 12.70 -1.40 -0.79
C PHE A 104 13.25 -0.18 -1.54
N ASN A 105 13.08 -0.21 -2.85
CA ASN A 105 13.64 0.79 -3.73
C ASN A 105 12.74 2.03 -3.90
N VAL A 106 13.24 3.02 -4.64
CA VAL A 106 12.60 4.32 -4.86
C VAL A 106 11.24 4.27 -5.56
N ALA A 107 10.90 3.17 -6.22
CA ALA A 107 9.60 2.99 -6.86
C ALA A 107 8.48 2.59 -5.88
N LEU A 108 8.82 2.32 -4.63
CA LEU A 108 7.89 1.90 -3.58
C LEU A 108 7.84 2.91 -2.44
N ILE A 109 6.68 3.00 -1.82
CA ILE A 109 6.44 3.77 -0.59
C ILE A 109 5.88 2.80 0.45
N LYS A 110 6.38 2.85 1.67
CA LYS A 110 5.79 2.13 2.81
C LYS A 110 4.78 3.02 3.51
N ALA A 111 3.55 2.52 3.68
CA ALA A 111 2.47 3.18 4.39
C ALA A 111 2.27 2.51 5.75
N THR A 112 2.61 3.23 6.82
CA THR A 112 2.50 2.71 8.20
C THR A 112 1.38 3.43 8.92
N PRO A 113 0.31 2.72 9.36
CA PRO A 113 -0.72 3.33 10.18
C PRO A 113 -0.15 3.83 11.50
N LYS A 114 -0.42 5.10 11.83
CA LYS A 114 -0.13 5.68 13.14
C LYS A 114 -1.22 5.31 14.15
N ILE A 115 -2.45 5.20 13.68
CA ILE A 115 -3.63 4.78 14.41
C ILE A 115 -4.47 3.85 13.52
N GLY A 116 -5.33 3.05 14.14
CA GLY A 116 -6.27 2.21 13.42
C GLY A 116 -5.73 0.82 13.08
N ASN A 117 -6.64 -0.01 12.62
CA ASN A 117 -6.34 -1.38 12.19
C ASN A 117 -5.63 -1.37 10.84
N ARG A 118 -4.54 -2.11 10.71
CA ARG A 118 -3.70 -2.14 9.48
C ARG A 118 -4.48 -2.62 8.26
N GLU A 119 -5.28 -3.67 8.39
CA GLU A 119 -6.05 -4.18 7.25
C GLU A 119 -7.17 -3.22 6.84
N PHE A 120 -7.83 -2.57 7.79
CA PHE A 120 -8.78 -1.50 7.51
C PHE A 120 -8.11 -0.36 6.72
N VAL A 121 -6.95 0.11 7.16
CA VAL A 121 -6.17 1.16 6.47
C VAL A 121 -5.78 0.71 5.06
N ARG A 122 -5.31 -0.53 4.90
CA ARG A 122 -5.02 -1.11 3.58
C ARG A 122 -6.24 -1.04 2.67
N GLN A 123 -7.40 -1.47 3.13
CA GLN A 123 -8.63 -1.50 2.36
C GLN A 123 -9.14 -0.08 2.05
N PHE A 124 -8.93 0.87 2.95
CA PHE A 124 -9.18 2.28 2.67
C PHE A 124 -8.35 2.78 1.47
N LEU A 125 -7.06 2.48 1.47
CA LEU A 125 -6.16 2.87 0.37
C LEU A 125 -6.51 2.19 -0.96
N LYS A 126 -7.19 1.05 -0.94
CA LYS A 126 -7.65 0.31 -2.12
C LYS A 126 -8.98 0.79 -2.69
N GLN A 127 -9.63 1.79 -2.09
CA GLN A 127 -10.93 2.26 -2.56
C GLN A 127 -10.82 2.96 -3.92
N ASP A 128 -11.73 2.62 -4.83
CA ASP A 128 -11.74 3.16 -6.19
C ASP A 128 -11.85 4.68 -6.21
N CYS A 129 -12.63 5.26 -5.29
CA CYS A 129 -12.80 6.71 -5.19
C CYS A 129 -11.48 7.45 -4.92
N LEU A 130 -10.60 6.88 -4.11
CA LEU A 130 -9.26 7.44 -3.86
C LEU A 130 -8.37 7.31 -5.10
N LEU A 131 -8.36 6.14 -5.73
CA LEU A 131 -7.60 5.91 -6.97
C LEU A 131 -8.05 6.88 -8.08
N GLU A 132 -9.33 7.01 -8.31
CA GLU A 132 -9.90 7.94 -9.31
C GLU A 132 -9.51 9.39 -9.03
N TYR A 133 -9.53 9.79 -7.77
CA TYR A 133 -9.08 11.12 -7.36
C TYR A 133 -7.61 11.35 -7.72
N LEU A 134 -6.73 10.42 -7.38
CA LEU A 134 -5.28 10.53 -7.65
C LEU A 134 -4.98 10.46 -9.15
N GLU A 135 -5.64 9.59 -9.89
CA GLU A 135 -5.51 9.51 -11.35
C GLU A 135 -6.01 10.78 -12.04
N GLY A 136 -7.10 11.36 -11.57
CA GLY A 136 -7.63 12.62 -12.07
C GLY A 136 -6.64 13.79 -11.92
N LEU A 137 -5.89 13.82 -10.82
CA LEU A 137 -4.81 14.80 -10.60
C LEU A 137 -3.63 14.57 -11.53
N SER A 138 -3.20 13.31 -11.71
CA SER A 138 -2.10 12.95 -12.59
C SER A 138 -2.34 13.35 -14.06
N LYS A 139 -3.56 13.16 -14.55
CA LYS A 139 -3.96 13.55 -15.92
C LYS A 139 -3.96 15.07 -16.16
N ARG A 140 -4.18 15.86 -15.13
CA ARG A 140 -4.24 17.34 -15.22
C ARG A 140 -2.87 18.00 -15.17
N THR A 141 -1.87 17.31 -14.69
CA THR A 141 -0.52 17.84 -14.49
C THR A 141 0.40 17.25 -15.56
N ALA A 142 0.58 17.93 -16.66
CA ALA A 142 1.47 17.50 -17.73
C ALA A 142 2.90 17.31 -17.20
N GLY A 143 3.44 16.10 -17.35
CA GLY A 143 4.84 15.77 -17.03
C GLY A 143 5.11 15.27 -15.62
N GLN A 144 4.08 15.04 -14.79
CA GLN A 144 4.25 14.36 -13.49
C GLN A 144 3.69 12.93 -13.57
N ASP A 145 4.58 12.00 -13.79
CA ASP A 145 4.27 10.57 -13.69
C ASP A 145 4.40 10.15 -12.23
N GLY A 146 3.27 9.96 -11.55
CA GLY A 146 3.27 9.44 -10.19
C GLY A 146 2.26 10.10 -9.25
N ILE A 147 2.34 9.71 -7.98
CA ILE A 147 1.40 10.13 -6.94
C ILE A 147 1.79 11.51 -6.40
N GLN A 148 0.82 12.43 -6.37
CA GLN A 148 0.97 13.69 -5.65
C GLN A 148 0.76 13.46 -4.15
N MET A 149 1.84 13.32 -3.40
CA MET A 149 1.82 12.94 -1.98
C MET A 149 1.12 13.97 -1.09
N ASP A 150 1.26 15.28 -1.39
CA ASP A 150 0.57 16.35 -0.68
C ASP A 150 -0.96 16.21 -0.78
N LYS A 151 -1.46 15.84 -1.94
CA LYS A 151 -2.88 15.63 -2.20
C LYS A 151 -3.40 14.35 -1.54
N LEU A 152 -2.63 13.26 -1.60
CA LEU A 152 -2.95 12.04 -0.88
C LEU A 152 -3.05 12.29 0.63
N LYS A 153 -2.07 12.96 1.21
CA LYS A 153 -2.05 13.27 2.65
C LYS A 153 -3.20 14.17 3.10
N ALA A 154 -3.69 15.04 2.24
CA ALA A 154 -4.81 15.94 2.52
C ALA A 154 -6.19 15.30 2.34
N TYR A 155 -6.26 14.11 1.72
CA TYR A 155 -7.52 13.40 1.47
C TYR A 155 -8.21 13.04 2.80
N PRO A 156 -9.55 13.20 2.91
CA PRO A 156 -10.26 12.93 4.14
C PRO A 156 -10.25 11.43 4.49
N PHE A 157 -10.05 11.16 5.78
CA PHE A 157 -10.06 9.83 6.35
C PHE A 157 -11.06 9.77 7.51
N PRO A 158 -12.34 9.44 7.25
CA PRO A 158 -13.29 9.15 8.31
C PRO A 158 -12.80 7.95 9.14
N TYR A 159 -12.79 8.12 10.44
CA TYR A 159 -12.22 7.14 11.36
C TYR A 159 -13.34 6.45 12.17
N PRO A 160 -13.79 5.26 11.74
CA PRO A 160 -14.78 4.49 12.48
C PRO A 160 -14.24 4.01 13.83
N PRO A 161 -15.09 3.65 14.80
CA PRO A 161 -14.63 2.97 16.01
C PRO A 161 -13.76 1.76 15.70
N ILE A 162 -12.73 1.53 16.51
CA ILE A 162 -11.75 0.46 16.27
C ILE A 162 -12.40 -0.92 16.17
N GLU A 163 -13.47 -1.16 16.91
CA GLU A 163 -14.23 -2.42 16.89
C GLU A 163 -14.82 -2.69 15.50
N LEU A 164 -15.32 -1.67 14.82
CA LEU A 164 -15.85 -1.79 13.46
C LEU A 164 -14.73 -2.02 12.44
N GLN A 165 -13.57 -1.39 12.63
CA GLN A 165 -12.38 -1.63 11.81
C GLN A 165 -11.91 -3.08 11.93
N GLU A 166 -11.87 -3.62 13.14
CA GLU A 166 -11.47 -5.01 13.42
C GLU A 166 -12.45 -6.03 12.86
N GLN A 167 -13.75 -5.77 12.97
CA GLN A 167 -14.78 -6.62 12.37
C GLN A 167 -14.65 -6.67 10.84
N PHE A 168 -14.40 -5.53 10.22
CA PHE A 168 -14.16 -5.48 8.78
C PHE A 168 -12.87 -6.19 8.39
N ALA A 169 -11.79 -6.01 9.14
CA ALA A 169 -10.52 -6.71 8.91
C ALA A 169 -10.69 -8.23 8.98
N SER A 170 -11.46 -8.74 9.92
CA SER A 170 -11.80 -10.17 10.02
C SER A 170 -12.59 -10.67 8.80
N PHE A 171 -13.53 -9.87 8.31
CA PHE A 171 -14.26 -10.19 7.08
C PHE A 171 -13.34 -10.30 5.86
N VAL A 172 -12.39 -9.36 5.71
CA VAL A 172 -11.39 -9.38 4.63
C VAL A 172 -10.54 -10.64 4.70
N GLU A 173 -10.04 -10.97 5.88
CA GLU A 173 -9.21 -12.17 6.09
C GLU A 173 -9.95 -13.46 5.73
N GLN A 174 -11.21 -13.59 6.14
CA GLN A 174 -12.04 -14.74 5.79
C GLN A 174 -12.32 -14.82 4.28
N THR A 175 -12.55 -13.70 3.64
CA THR A 175 -12.75 -13.62 2.18
C THR A 175 -11.51 -14.07 1.42
N ASP A 176 -10.33 -13.65 1.84
CA ASP A 176 -9.06 -14.05 1.22
C ASP A 176 -8.80 -15.55 1.40
N LYS A 177 -9.03 -16.10 2.59
CA LYS A 177 -8.93 -17.54 2.85
C LYS A 177 -9.88 -18.37 1.96
N SER A 178 -11.10 -17.92 1.79
CA SER A 178 -12.10 -18.58 0.94
C SER A 178 -11.68 -18.58 -0.54
N LYS A 179 -11.13 -17.49 -1.04
CA LYS A 179 -10.61 -17.40 -2.42
C LYS A 179 -9.44 -18.38 -2.64
N LEU A 180 -8.52 -18.47 -1.69
CA LEU A 180 -7.39 -19.41 -1.76
C LEU A 180 -7.85 -20.88 -1.74
N ALA A 181 -8.88 -21.22 -0.98
CA ALA A 181 -9.44 -22.56 -0.94
C ALA A 181 -10.08 -22.97 -2.29
N VAL A 182 -10.78 -22.05 -2.96
CA VAL A 182 -11.38 -22.27 -4.28
C VAL A 182 -10.33 -22.47 -5.38
N GLN A 183 -9.20 -21.76 -5.30
CA GLN A 183 -8.12 -21.89 -6.29
C GLN A 183 -7.32 -23.20 -6.18
N LYS A 184 -7.37 -23.89 -5.04
CA LYS A 184 -6.69 -25.16 -4.80
C LYS A 184 -7.56 -26.40 -5.06
N GLY A 185 -8.81 -26.21 -5.32
CA GLY A 185 -9.79 -27.26 -5.72
C GLY A 185 -10.00 -27.27 -7.21
#